data_50cc47faaa90be947a68dfb1b9ff49ee
#
_entry.id   50cc47faaa90be947a68dfb1b9ff49ee
#
_cell.length_a   1.000
_cell.length_b   1.000
_cell.length_c   1.000
_cell.angle_alpha   90.00
_cell.angle_beta   90.00
_cell.angle_gamma   90.00
#
_symmetry.space_group_name_H-M   'P 1'
#
loop_
_entity.id
_entity.type
_entity.pdbx_description
1 polymer ?
#
loop_
_entity_poly.entity_id
_entity_poly.type
_entity_poly.pdbx_seq_one_letter_code
_entity_poly.pdbx_strand_id
1 'polypeptide(L)'
;MPVSGGGFEQCYNAQAGVDANTMLVVATTLTQAPNDKQQVQPILDALQAQAAKLGAATTLIADTGYCSENNVKVCEEAKLVPLIAVARQDHCPHWSERFTEPPALKADATPMEAMTHRLTTLAGRATYAIRKQTVEPVFGIIKSVMGFRQFSLRGLRKVTGEWNLVCLAWNVKRMAVLRPKVG
;
A
#
# COMPACT_ATOMS: atom_id res chain seq x y z
N MET A 1 1.39 -12.78 17.64
CA MET A 1 0.83 -11.40 17.67
C MET A 1 -0.44 -11.40 18.50
N PRO A 2 -0.80 -10.31 19.18
CA PRO A 2 -2.11 -10.19 19.80
C PRO A 2 -3.20 -10.24 18.73
N VAL A 3 -4.31 -10.93 18.99
CA VAL A 3 -5.42 -11.08 18.06
C VAL A 3 -6.68 -10.42 18.61
N SER A 4 -7.56 -10.01 17.70
CA SER A 4 -8.86 -9.46 18.06
C SER A 4 -9.70 -10.55 18.77
N GLY A 5 -10.08 -10.32 20.02
CA GLY A 5 -10.75 -11.30 20.88
C GLY A 5 -9.90 -11.76 22.06
N GLY A 6 -8.65 -11.28 22.16
CA GLY A 6 -7.70 -11.60 23.23
C GLY A 6 -6.90 -12.87 22.96
N GLY A 7 -5.68 -12.89 23.47
CA GLY A 7 -4.74 -14.00 23.27
C GLY A 7 -3.63 -13.66 22.28
N PHE A 8 -2.71 -14.62 22.12
CA PHE A 8 -1.58 -14.52 21.18
C PHE A 8 -1.64 -15.70 20.21
N GLU A 9 -1.64 -15.38 18.93
CA GLU A 9 -1.56 -16.39 17.87
C GLU A 9 -0.32 -16.18 17.00
N GLN A 10 0.11 -17.25 16.34
CA GLN A 10 1.17 -17.19 15.34
C GLN A 10 0.59 -16.59 14.06
N CYS A 11 0.68 -15.26 13.95
CA CYS A 11 0.21 -14.53 12.79
C CYS A 11 1.36 -14.12 11.88
N TYR A 12 1.03 -13.91 10.62
CA TYR A 12 1.93 -13.34 9.62
C TYR A 12 1.31 -12.06 9.09
N ASN A 13 2.15 -11.06 8.86
CA ASN A 13 1.77 -9.80 8.24
C ASN A 13 2.14 -9.86 6.75
N ALA A 14 1.13 -10.03 5.91
CA ALA A 14 1.27 -10.14 4.46
C ALA A 14 1.10 -8.77 3.81
N GLN A 15 2.11 -8.34 3.09
CA GLN A 15 2.16 -7.06 2.41
C GLN A 15 2.04 -7.26 0.89
N ALA A 16 1.41 -6.31 0.21
CA ALA A 16 1.33 -6.28 -1.25
C ALA A 16 1.41 -4.84 -1.75
N GLY A 17 2.33 -4.58 -2.67
CA GLY A 17 2.32 -3.39 -3.51
C GLY A 17 1.40 -3.63 -4.70
N VAL A 18 0.40 -2.77 -4.87
CA VAL A 18 -0.61 -2.88 -5.93
C VAL A 18 -0.48 -1.69 -6.87
N ASP A 19 -0.34 -1.97 -8.16
CA ASP A 19 -0.36 -0.92 -9.17
C ASP A 19 -1.75 -0.31 -9.29
N ALA A 20 -1.81 1.03 -9.18
CA ALA A 20 -3.07 1.77 -9.11
C ALA A 20 -3.89 1.70 -10.40
N ASN A 21 -3.25 1.54 -11.56
CA ASN A 21 -3.92 1.55 -12.86
C ASN A 21 -4.46 0.17 -13.24
N THR A 22 -3.69 -0.87 -12.97
CA THR A 22 -4.00 -2.23 -13.40
C THR A 22 -4.60 -3.09 -12.30
N MET A 23 -4.41 -2.73 -11.03
CA MET A 23 -4.70 -3.52 -9.83
C MET A 23 -3.87 -4.81 -9.75
N LEU A 24 -2.76 -4.90 -10.48
CA LEU A 24 -1.84 -6.03 -10.36
C LEU A 24 -0.99 -5.89 -9.09
N VAL A 25 -0.74 -7.00 -8.43
CA VAL A 25 0.22 -7.07 -7.34
C VAL A 25 1.63 -7.11 -7.95
N VAL A 26 2.41 -6.06 -7.74
CA VAL A 26 3.74 -5.86 -8.33
C VAL A 26 4.88 -6.08 -7.35
N ALA A 27 4.58 -6.13 -6.05
CA ALA A 27 5.53 -6.49 -5.00
C ALA A 27 4.80 -7.22 -3.87
N THR A 28 5.49 -8.17 -3.24
CA THR A 28 4.98 -8.91 -2.09
C THR A 28 6.07 -9.03 -1.04
N THR A 29 5.71 -8.86 0.21
CA THR A 29 6.56 -9.24 1.34
C THR A 29 5.73 -9.91 2.42
N LEU A 30 6.39 -10.68 3.28
CA LEU A 30 5.75 -11.34 4.40
C LEU A 30 6.66 -11.24 5.63
N THR A 31 6.09 -10.85 6.76
CA THR A 31 6.83 -10.67 7.99
C THR A 31 6.04 -11.20 9.19
N GLN A 32 6.74 -11.37 10.31
CA GLN A 32 6.13 -11.62 11.62
C GLN A 32 6.09 -10.35 12.49
N ALA A 33 6.49 -9.20 11.93
CA ALA A 33 6.40 -7.93 12.64
C ALA A 33 4.92 -7.56 12.90
N PRO A 34 4.58 -7.11 14.11
CA PRO A 34 3.20 -6.81 14.48
C PRO A 34 2.69 -5.47 13.92
N ASN A 35 3.56 -4.67 13.30
CA ASN A 35 3.24 -3.36 12.73
C ASN A 35 3.89 -3.17 11.36
N ASP A 36 3.39 -2.18 10.62
CA ASP A 36 3.79 -1.91 9.24
C ASP A 36 4.89 -0.85 9.12
N LYS A 37 5.34 -0.26 10.24
CA LYS A 37 6.29 0.87 10.24
C LYS A 37 7.65 0.57 9.60
N GLN A 38 8.02 -0.69 9.48
CA GLN A 38 9.30 -1.11 8.88
C GLN A 38 9.08 -1.86 7.54
N GLN A 39 7.86 -1.84 6.99
CA GLN A 39 7.54 -2.65 5.82
C GLN A 39 7.65 -1.89 4.49
N VAL A 40 7.88 -0.58 4.50
CA VAL A 40 8.07 0.21 3.27
C VAL A 40 9.35 -0.19 2.56
N GLN A 41 10.50 -0.24 3.27
CA GLN A 41 11.78 -0.61 2.64
C GLN A 41 11.74 -1.98 1.94
N PRO A 42 11.26 -3.08 2.58
CA PRO A 42 11.15 -4.37 1.89
C PRO A 42 10.28 -4.35 0.64
N ILE A 43 9.19 -3.58 0.64
CA ILE A 43 8.34 -3.42 -0.55
C ILE A 43 9.07 -2.65 -1.65
N LEU A 44 9.81 -1.59 -1.31
CA LEU A 44 10.60 -0.83 -2.28
C LEU A 44 11.72 -1.67 -2.89
N ASP A 45 12.41 -2.48 -2.09
CA ASP A 45 13.44 -3.41 -2.57
C ASP A 45 12.84 -4.42 -3.56
N ALA A 46 11.66 -4.97 -3.25
CA ALA A 46 10.94 -5.88 -4.13
C ALA A 46 10.49 -5.20 -5.44
N LEU A 47 10.04 -3.94 -5.39
CA LEU A 47 9.70 -3.14 -6.57
C LEU A 47 10.93 -2.84 -7.42
N GLN A 48 12.03 -2.45 -6.80
CA GLN A 48 13.28 -2.13 -7.49
C GLN A 48 13.86 -3.35 -8.21
N ALA A 49 13.79 -4.53 -7.60
CA ALA A 49 14.18 -5.79 -8.23
C ALA A 49 13.39 -6.11 -9.51
N GLN A 50 12.19 -5.56 -9.66
CA GLN A 50 11.34 -5.75 -10.83
C GLN A 50 11.31 -4.53 -11.77
N ALA A 51 11.99 -3.43 -11.44
CA ALA A 51 11.90 -2.16 -12.15
C ALA A 51 12.26 -2.27 -13.64
N ALA A 52 13.22 -3.11 -13.99
CA ALA A 52 13.61 -3.36 -15.39
C ALA A 52 12.47 -3.95 -16.24
N LYS A 53 11.50 -4.64 -15.62
CA LYS A 53 10.38 -5.31 -16.30
C LYS A 53 9.07 -4.53 -16.17
N LEU A 54 8.83 -3.93 -15.02
CA LEU A 54 7.56 -3.29 -14.69
C LEU A 54 7.59 -1.75 -14.82
N GLY A 55 8.79 -1.18 -15.01
CA GLY A 55 9.00 0.27 -14.94
C GLY A 55 9.16 0.75 -13.49
N ALA A 56 9.44 2.04 -13.33
CA ALA A 56 9.63 2.67 -12.03
C ALA A 56 8.31 3.23 -11.49
N ALA A 57 8.04 2.97 -10.22
CA ALA A 57 6.96 3.65 -9.52
C ALA A 57 7.35 5.14 -9.30
N THR A 58 6.37 6.02 -9.28
CA THR A 58 6.54 7.46 -9.04
C THR A 58 5.97 7.91 -7.70
N THR A 59 4.96 7.20 -7.21
CA THR A 59 4.23 7.58 -6.00
C THR A 59 3.95 6.33 -5.17
N LEU A 60 4.13 6.44 -3.87
CA LEU A 60 3.72 5.44 -2.89
C LEU A 60 2.52 5.95 -2.09
N ILE A 61 1.43 5.21 -2.11
CA ILE A 61 0.23 5.51 -1.32
C ILE A 61 0.08 4.43 -0.25
N ALA A 62 0.07 4.83 1.02
CA ALA A 62 -0.08 3.91 2.13
C ALA A 62 -0.97 4.46 3.26
N ASP A 63 -1.44 3.59 4.12
CA ASP A 63 -2.26 3.99 5.27
C ASP A 63 -1.41 4.46 6.46
N THR A 64 -2.08 4.83 7.54
CA THR A 64 -1.45 5.34 8.77
C THR A 64 -0.51 4.34 9.45
N GLY A 65 -0.71 3.03 9.24
CA GLY A 65 0.15 1.98 9.79
C GLY A 65 1.60 2.08 9.33
N TYR A 66 1.81 2.65 8.14
CA TYR A 66 3.15 2.86 7.55
C TYR A 66 3.76 4.22 7.90
N CYS A 67 3.04 5.10 8.61
CA CYS A 67 3.51 6.44 8.88
C CYS A 67 4.70 6.45 9.84
N SER A 68 5.85 6.87 9.35
CA SER A 68 7.05 7.17 10.13
C SER A 68 7.96 8.11 9.33
N GLU A 69 8.76 8.91 10.03
CA GLU A 69 9.76 9.79 9.39
C GLU A 69 10.74 9.00 8.53
N ASN A 70 11.15 7.82 9.01
CA ASN A 70 12.05 6.95 8.27
C ASN A 70 11.44 6.50 6.94
N ASN A 71 10.17 6.10 6.92
CA ASN A 71 9.50 5.66 5.70
C ASN A 71 9.34 6.79 4.69
N VAL A 72 9.11 8.02 5.15
CA VAL A 72 9.06 9.20 4.27
C VAL A 72 10.42 9.43 3.61
N LYS A 73 11.51 9.42 4.42
CA LYS A 73 12.88 9.57 3.90
C LYS A 73 13.26 8.47 2.91
N VAL A 74 12.96 7.23 3.24
CA VAL A 74 13.22 6.06 2.37
C VAL A 74 12.50 6.20 1.01
N CYS A 75 11.27 6.70 1.01
CA CYS A 75 10.55 6.97 -0.25
C CYS A 75 11.22 8.07 -1.06
N GLU A 76 11.64 9.16 -0.42
CA GLU A 76 12.31 10.29 -1.10
C GLU A 76 13.68 9.87 -1.66
N GLU A 77 14.47 9.09 -0.91
CA GLU A 77 15.72 8.50 -1.38
C GLU A 77 15.52 7.59 -2.59
N ALA A 78 14.41 6.84 -2.60
CA ALA A 78 14.00 6.04 -3.75
C ALA A 78 13.34 6.85 -4.89
N LYS A 79 13.32 8.19 -4.79
CA LYS A 79 12.70 9.13 -5.75
C LYS A 79 11.19 8.89 -5.93
N LEU A 80 10.53 8.41 -4.89
CA LEU A 80 9.09 8.24 -4.84
C LEU A 80 8.45 9.40 -4.07
N VAL A 81 7.29 9.83 -4.54
CA VAL A 81 6.45 10.78 -3.80
C VAL A 81 5.63 10.02 -2.75
N PRO A 82 5.93 10.15 -1.45
CA PRO A 82 5.13 9.50 -0.43
C PRO A 82 3.80 10.23 -0.21
N LEU A 83 2.72 9.45 -0.13
CA LEU A 83 1.38 9.86 0.30
C LEU A 83 0.91 8.87 1.38
N ILE A 84 1.42 9.01 2.59
CA ILE A 84 1.14 8.15 3.74
C ILE A 84 0.29 8.93 4.73
N ALA A 85 -0.90 8.43 5.08
CA ALA A 85 -1.76 9.10 6.05
C ALA A 85 -1.07 9.23 7.41
N VAL A 86 -1.10 10.42 7.99
CA VAL A 86 -0.43 10.70 9.28
C VAL A 86 -1.32 10.37 10.47
N ALA A 87 -2.62 10.61 10.34
CA ALA A 87 -3.60 10.35 11.38
C ALA A 87 -4.94 9.95 10.73
N ARG A 88 -5.85 9.44 11.56
CA ARG A 88 -7.23 9.21 11.13
C ARG A 88 -7.85 10.57 10.85
N GLN A 89 -8.02 10.90 9.56
CA GLN A 89 -8.69 12.13 9.17
C GLN A 89 -10.17 12.04 9.53
N ASP A 90 -10.77 13.18 9.90
CA ASP A 90 -12.21 13.27 10.07
C ASP A 90 -12.91 12.82 8.80
N HIS A 91 -13.86 11.90 8.94
CA HIS A 91 -14.53 11.29 7.80
C HIS A 91 -15.32 12.29 6.95
N CYS A 92 -15.63 13.46 7.51
CA CYS A 92 -16.40 14.49 6.84
C CYS A 92 -15.81 15.88 7.11
N PRO A 93 -14.72 16.29 6.44
CA PRO A 93 -14.31 17.69 6.48
C PRO A 93 -15.45 18.57 5.96
N HIS A 94 -15.56 19.78 6.50
CA HIS A 94 -16.58 20.73 6.05
C HIS A 94 -16.53 20.88 4.52
N TRP A 95 -17.68 21.04 3.89
CA TRP A 95 -17.76 21.05 2.41
C TRP A 95 -16.86 22.10 1.77
N SER A 96 -16.65 23.28 2.39
CA SER A 96 -15.76 24.33 1.91
C SER A 96 -14.29 23.89 1.89
N GLU A 97 -13.85 23.09 2.87
CA GLU A 97 -12.47 22.61 2.96
C GLU A 97 -12.14 21.57 1.88
N ARG A 98 -13.17 20.94 1.33
CA ARG A 98 -12.98 19.91 0.28
C ARG A 98 -12.45 20.48 -1.04
N PHE A 99 -12.73 21.77 -1.29
CA PHE A 99 -12.42 22.43 -2.57
C PHE A 99 -11.38 23.56 -2.41
N THR A 100 -10.83 23.72 -1.21
CA THR A 100 -9.85 24.78 -0.93
C THR A 100 -8.45 24.18 -0.93
N GLU A 101 -7.52 24.83 -1.61
CA GLU A 101 -6.09 24.52 -1.51
C GLU A 101 -5.54 25.00 -0.16
N PRO A 102 -4.64 24.24 0.46
CA PRO A 102 -3.98 24.67 1.68
C PRO A 102 -3.04 25.84 1.41
N PRO A 103 -2.69 26.64 2.45
CA PRO A 103 -1.68 27.67 2.32
C PRO A 103 -0.34 27.08 1.87
N ALA A 104 0.50 27.92 1.27
CA ALA A 104 1.81 27.50 0.78
C ALA A 104 2.67 26.88 1.89
N LEU A 105 3.40 25.84 1.56
CA LEU A 105 4.34 25.17 2.47
C LEU A 105 5.48 26.13 2.83
N LYS A 106 5.95 26.07 4.08
CA LYS A 106 7.12 26.83 4.52
C LYS A 106 8.39 26.33 3.82
N ALA A 107 9.33 27.23 3.57
CA ALA A 107 10.57 26.89 2.86
C ALA A 107 11.49 25.94 3.62
N ASP A 108 11.40 25.89 4.94
CA ASP A 108 12.16 25.06 5.87
C ASP A 108 11.40 23.82 6.36
N ALA A 109 10.32 23.44 5.67
CA ALA A 109 9.49 22.32 6.07
C ALA A 109 10.25 20.98 6.02
N THR A 110 10.05 20.18 7.04
CA THR A 110 10.58 18.81 7.10
C THR A 110 9.93 17.90 6.03
N PRO A 111 10.57 16.79 5.64
CA PRO A 111 9.96 15.80 4.74
C PRO A 111 8.56 15.32 5.18
N MET A 112 8.36 15.15 6.49
CA MET A 112 7.07 14.77 7.05
C MET A 112 6.03 15.88 6.89
N GLU A 113 6.38 17.12 7.14
CA GLU A 113 5.49 18.27 6.93
C GLU A 113 5.17 18.46 5.45
N ALA A 114 6.15 18.30 4.56
CA ALA A 114 5.96 18.36 3.13
C ALA A 114 4.99 17.28 2.63
N MET A 115 5.13 16.04 3.11
CA MET A 115 4.20 14.96 2.80
C MET A 115 2.80 15.24 3.35
N THR A 116 2.70 15.69 4.60
CA THR A 116 1.42 16.04 5.24
C THR A 116 0.72 17.17 4.47
N HIS A 117 1.45 18.21 4.11
CA HIS A 117 0.91 19.31 3.30
C HIS A 117 0.41 18.77 1.94
N ARG A 118 1.20 17.93 1.25
CA ARG A 118 0.82 17.32 -0.02
C ARG A 118 -0.50 16.54 0.07
N LEU A 119 -0.72 15.82 1.16
CA LEU A 119 -1.99 15.10 1.43
C LEU A 119 -3.19 16.04 1.59
N THR A 120 -2.98 17.31 1.94
CA THR A 120 -4.07 18.30 2.09
C THR A 120 -4.37 19.06 0.81
N THR A 121 -3.51 19.00 -0.23
CA THR A 121 -3.78 19.61 -1.54
C THR A 121 -4.91 18.89 -2.27
N LEU A 122 -5.59 19.55 -3.20
CA LEU A 122 -6.64 18.92 -4.03
C LEU A 122 -6.08 17.72 -4.82
N ALA A 123 -4.92 17.89 -5.44
CA ALA A 123 -4.25 16.83 -6.20
C ALA A 123 -3.84 15.65 -5.30
N GLY A 124 -3.26 15.93 -4.13
CA GLY A 124 -2.85 14.91 -3.18
C GLY A 124 -4.03 14.12 -2.62
N ARG A 125 -5.12 14.78 -2.28
CA ARG A 125 -6.37 14.13 -1.85
C ARG A 125 -6.95 13.22 -2.93
N ALA A 126 -7.00 13.70 -4.16
CA ALA A 126 -7.48 12.90 -5.30
C ALA A 126 -6.61 11.66 -5.51
N THR A 127 -5.28 11.82 -5.49
CA THR A 127 -4.35 10.70 -5.62
C THR A 127 -4.46 9.73 -4.44
N TYR A 128 -4.53 10.22 -3.20
CA TYR A 128 -4.67 9.38 -2.02
C TYR A 128 -5.99 8.57 -2.00
N ALA A 129 -7.07 9.15 -2.53
CA ALA A 129 -8.37 8.49 -2.63
C ALA A 129 -8.34 7.20 -3.48
N ILE A 130 -7.39 7.08 -4.42
CA ILE A 130 -7.19 5.89 -5.27
C ILE A 130 -6.91 4.64 -4.41
N ARG A 131 -6.32 4.79 -3.22
CA ARG A 131 -6.06 3.67 -2.29
C ARG A 131 -7.31 2.81 -2.04
N LYS A 132 -8.45 3.46 -1.80
CA LYS A 132 -9.72 2.75 -1.54
C LYS A 132 -10.23 1.97 -2.74
N GLN A 133 -9.81 2.35 -3.94
CA GLN A 133 -10.24 1.73 -5.19
C GLN A 133 -9.26 0.67 -5.71
N THR A 134 -8.11 0.51 -5.06
CA THR A 134 -7.05 -0.41 -5.51
C THR A 134 -6.75 -1.49 -4.46
N VAL A 135 -6.05 -1.15 -3.39
CA VAL A 135 -5.57 -2.13 -2.41
C VAL A 135 -6.72 -2.82 -1.69
N GLU A 136 -7.71 -2.06 -1.22
CA GLU A 136 -8.83 -2.63 -0.46
C GLU A 136 -9.65 -3.65 -1.28
N PRO A 137 -10.06 -3.38 -2.55
CA PRO A 137 -10.71 -4.37 -3.39
C PRO A 137 -9.85 -5.61 -3.67
N VAL A 138 -8.54 -5.45 -3.92
CA VAL A 138 -7.65 -6.59 -4.16
C VAL A 138 -7.65 -7.54 -2.98
N PHE A 139 -7.40 -7.04 -1.77
CA PHE A 139 -7.46 -7.86 -0.56
C PHE A 139 -8.85 -8.41 -0.28
N GLY A 140 -9.90 -7.62 -0.54
CA GLY A 140 -11.29 -8.05 -0.42
C GLY A 140 -11.61 -9.25 -1.32
N ILE A 141 -11.19 -9.21 -2.57
CA ILE A 141 -11.41 -10.29 -3.54
C ILE A 141 -10.58 -11.52 -3.18
N ILE A 142 -9.31 -11.35 -2.79
CA ILE A 142 -8.46 -12.45 -2.33
C ILE A 142 -9.14 -13.18 -1.15
N LYS A 143 -9.65 -12.44 -0.16
CA LYS A 143 -10.27 -13.02 1.04
C LYS A 143 -11.66 -13.60 0.77
N SER A 144 -12.51 -12.88 0.04
CA SER A 144 -13.93 -13.20 -0.08
C SER A 144 -14.27 -14.04 -1.31
N VAL A 145 -13.66 -13.74 -2.46
CA VAL A 145 -13.96 -14.42 -3.73
C VAL A 145 -13.03 -15.59 -3.98
N MET A 146 -11.71 -15.42 -3.72
CA MET A 146 -10.74 -16.51 -3.86
C MET A 146 -10.69 -17.41 -2.62
N GLY A 147 -11.36 -17.04 -1.54
CA GLY A 147 -11.48 -17.83 -0.32
C GLY A 147 -10.22 -17.91 0.54
N PHE A 148 -9.18 -17.13 0.22
CA PHE A 148 -7.94 -17.15 0.97
C PHE A 148 -8.03 -16.26 2.22
N ARG A 149 -8.46 -16.85 3.33
CA ARG A 149 -8.67 -16.14 4.60
C ARG A 149 -7.58 -16.37 5.63
N GLN A 150 -6.84 -17.45 5.50
CA GLN A 150 -5.77 -17.85 6.40
C GLN A 150 -4.70 -18.66 5.66
N PHE A 151 -3.49 -18.65 6.18
CA PHE A 151 -2.40 -19.47 5.67
C PHE A 151 -2.58 -20.92 6.10
N SER A 152 -2.35 -21.85 5.18
CA SER A 152 -2.39 -23.28 5.41
C SER A 152 -1.03 -23.83 5.88
N LEU A 153 0.06 -23.16 5.45
CA LEU A 153 1.42 -23.54 5.77
C LEU A 153 1.92 -22.84 7.05
N ARG A 154 3.02 -23.33 7.60
CA ARG A 154 3.70 -22.74 8.76
C ARG A 154 5.18 -22.53 8.46
N GLY A 155 5.76 -21.52 9.13
CA GLY A 155 7.14 -21.08 8.93
C GLY A 155 7.27 -20.06 7.79
N LEU A 156 8.04 -19.00 8.03
CA LEU A 156 8.11 -17.80 7.20
C LEU A 156 8.36 -18.14 5.72
N ARG A 157 9.33 -18.99 5.43
CA ARG A 157 9.67 -19.39 4.05
C ARG A 157 8.50 -20.04 3.29
N LYS A 158 7.77 -20.97 3.94
CA LYS A 158 6.65 -21.67 3.30
C LYS A 158 5.46 -20.74 3.11
N VAL A 159 5.16 -19.95 4.11
CA VAL A 159 4.05 -18.97 4.08
C VAL A 159 4.33 -17.84 3.06
N THR A 160 5.58 -17.43 2.90
CA THR A 160 5.96 -16.50 1.81
C THR A 160 5.67 -17.11 0.44
N GLY A 161 6.00 -18.38 0.24
CA GLY A 161 5.67 -19.08 -1.01
C GLY A 161 4.17 -19.16 -1.25
N GLU A 162 3.38 -19.47 -0.21
CA GLU A 162 1.92 -19.52 -0.26
C GLU A 162 1.33 -18.13 -0.61
N TRP A 163 1.82 -17.07 0.02
CA TRP A 163 1.41 -15.70 -0.30
C TRP A 163 1.71 -15.31 -1.74
N ASN A 164 2.89 -15.64 -2.24
CA ASN A 164 3.28 -15.38 -3.61
C ASN A 164 2.38 -16.10 -4.62
N LEU A 165 2.00 -17.35 -4.34
CA LEU A 165 1.05 -18.11 -5.17
C LEU A 165 -0.34 -17.49 -5.19
N VAL A 166 -0.82 -17.00 -4.06
CA VAL A 166 -2.11 -16.28 -3.97
C VAL A 166 -2.08 -15.01 -4.80
N CYS A 167 -1.02 -14.20 -4.69
CA CYS A 167 -0.84 -13.00 -5.47
C CYS A 167 -0.69 -13.30 -6.97
N LEU A 168 0.00 -14.38 -7.34
CA LEU A 168 0.10 -14.84 -8.71
C LEU A 168 -1.29 -15.23 -9.27
N ALA A 169 -2.07 -16.00 -8.52
CA ALA A 169 -3.43 -16.38 -8.92
C ALA A 169 -4.33 -15.16 -9.12
N TRP A 170 -4.24 -14.16 -8.23
CA TRP A 170 -4.90 -12.87 -8.43
C TRP A 170 -4.44 -12.19 -9.72
N ASN A 171 -3.13 -12.09 -9.95
CA ASN A 171 -2.58 -11.44 -11.14
C ASN A 171 -3.04 -12.12 -12.43
N VAL A 172 -3.04 -13.45 -12.49
CA VAL A 172 -3.55 -14.21 -13.65
C VAL A 172 -5.03 -13.89 -13.91
N LYS A 173 -5.85 -13.91 -12.86
CA LYS A 173 -7.26 -13.53 -12.95
C LYS A 173 -7.44 -12.08 -13.45
N ARG A 174 -6.64 -11.16 -12.92
CA ARG A 174 -6.73 -9.75 -13.30
C ARG A 174 -6.25 -9.50 -14.73
N MET A 175 -5.17 -10.13 -15.16
CA MET A 175 -4.68 -10.05 -16.54
C MET A 175 -5.70 -10.57 -17.56
N ALA A 176 -6.47 -11.60 -17.22
CA ALA A 176 -7.55 -12.07 -18.07
C ALA A 176 -8.64 -11.00 -18.30
N VAL A 177 -8.91 -10.17 -17.29
CA VAL A 177 -9.85 -9.04 -17.38
C VAL A 177 -9.26 -7.87 -18.17
N LEU A 178 -7.95 -7.64 -18.05
CA LEU A 178 -7.24 -6.53 -18.71
C LEU A 178 -6.97 -6.80 -20.20
N ARG A 179 -7.11 -8.05 -20.67
CA ARG A 179 -6.95 -8.38 -22.09
C ARG A 179 -7.94 -7.58 -22.93
N PRO A 180 -7.49 -6.94 -24.02
CA PRO A 180 -8.41 -6.37 -25.01
C PRO A 180 -9.36 -7.47 -25.47
N LYS A 181 -10.66 -7.18 -25.46
CA LYS A 181 -11.63 -8.07 -26.13
C LYS A 181 -11.31 -8.00 -27.61
N VAL A 182 -10.77 -9.09 -28.16
CA VAL A 182 -10.65 -9.25 -29.60
C VAL A 182 -12.09 -9.33 -30.09
N GLY A 183 -12.52 -8.26 -30.77
CA GLY A 183 -13.84 -8.20 -31.44
C GLY A 183 -13.86 -9.06 -32.71
#